data_c7d10f9787447219fdaae5c1aab0df5d
#
_entry.id   c7d10f9787447219fdaae5c1aab0df5d
#
_cell.length_a   1.000
_cell.length_b   1.000
_cell.length_c   1.000
_cell.angle_alpha   90.00
_cell.angle_beta   90.00
_cell.angle_gamma   90.00
#
_symmetry.space_group_name_H-M   'P 1'
#
loop_
_entity.id
_entity.type
_entity.pdbx_description
1 polymer ?
#
loop_
_entity_poly.entity_id
_entity_poly.type
_entity_poly.pdbx_seq_one_letter_code
_entity_poly.pdbx_strand_id
1 'polypeptide(L)'
;MAHQPFNLKNALLWAAIALGGFTFQACSSDDDYPTVDGQNPTISLTSDLIHAEPGRTFNITGKISDADGIKSIRLKNEGMLLDKTINLLDIYKDSLLHEYNLDYAYTPADDWTDNSSFPLEVTVEDVVGKVSTASITIKGDGDFTFPVFTVAPSNKVNVMKEDPTLLLNVAVSDNKSLKKLVIDIPGINKHDEVTLSGTEYEYSEEYTFPSEDADYEMSIKVYDSMDNMTEQKSTIIVSDLVDFEKMYLADVNSAAELTSDVYGVPMLVDHVGEFQYRARYYNQKPGTGIRFIPQKTDFVPLCFGVDEKTGLLTRKASDAKPIILEKVGYYEINFNIITGEYKVEEYTPTTKKMTLNGSTTVDFNDGSGAQPAQICLAGKGYLPEGGGEWTTNQNAGAFILNQDKNNPYRLYREMNLKAGDEIEFTISQTHWWGWWPEPYWRFDGSDENEANKLNGGDNMKKVKVPATGKYLFEFDYALLRSRIIPIK
;
A
#
# COMPACT_ATOMS: atom_id res chain seq x y z
N MET A 1 -31.01 -16.64 54.41
CA MET A 1 -32.47 -16.76 54.62
C MET A 1 -33.02 -16.86 53.19
N ALA A 2 -33.20 -18.05 52.65
CA ALA A 2 -34.31 -18.97 52.85
C ALA A 2 -35.66 -18.30 52.54
N HIS A 3 -36.29 -18.60 51.44
CA HIS A 3 -37.21 -19.66 51.14
C HIS A 3 -37.78 -19.43 49.70
N GLN A 4 -37.70 -20.33 48.89
CA GLN A 4 -38.50 -21.29 48.16
C GLN A 4 -40.05 -21.15 48.21
N PRO A 5 -40.73 -21.94 47.40
CA PRO A 5 -41.47 -21.69 46.18
C PRO A 5 -42.96 -22.01 46.35
N PHE A 6 -43.76 -21.73 45.33
CA PHE A 6 -45.09 -22.38 45.31
C PHE A 6 -45.44 -22.92 43.94
N ASN A 7 -45.78 -24.14 43.99
CA ASN A 7 -46.13 -25.06 42.92
C ASN A 7 -47.63 -25.31 42.89
N LEU A 8 -48.17 -25.63 41.76
CA LEU A 8 -49.13 -26.69 41.44
C LEU A 8 -50.63 -26.36 41.29
N LYS A 9 -51.08 -26.69 40.13
CA LYS A 9 -52.11 -27.67 39.73
C LYS A 9 -53.59 -27.35 39.88
N ASN A 10 -54.22 -27.62 38.72
CA ASN A 10 -55.52 -28.24 38.49
C ASN A 10 -56.82 -27.51 38.94
N ALA A 11 -57.64 -27.22 37.91
CA ALA A 11 -58.94 -27.85 37.83
C ALA A 11 -59.63 -27.59 36.49
N LEU A 12 -59.89 -28.65 35.79
CA LEU A 12 -60.95 -28.76 34.76
C LEU A 12 -62.34 -28.48 35.43
N LEU A 13 -63.17 -27.73 34.69
CA LEU A 13 -64.60 -28.09 34.64
C LEU A 13 -65.30 -27.50 33.44
N TRP A 14 -66.08 -28.32 32.80
CA TRP A 14 -66.97 -28.17 31.67
C TRP A 14 -68.09 -27.17 31.87
N ALA A 15 -68.48 -26.40 30.85
CA ALA A 15 -69.87 -26.14 30.57
C ALA A 15 -70.02 -25.76 29.05
N ALA A 16 -70.76 -26.52 28.37
CA ALA A 16 -71.19 -26.32 27.00
C ALA A 16 -72.50 -25.48 26.94
N ILE A 17 -72.80 -25.01 25.72
CA ILE A 17 -74.05 -24.53 25.16
C ILE A 17 -74.20 -22.99 25.07
N ALA A 18 -74.21 -22.46 23.88
CA ALA A 18 -75.35 -22.25 23.03
C ALA A 18 -74.96 -21.56 21.71
N LEU A 19 -75.57 -22.02 20.62
CA LEU A 19 -75.53 -21.49 19.27
C LEU A 19 -75.80 -19.99 19.21
N GLY A 20 -75.02 -19.30 18.46
CA GLY A 20 -75.28 -18.00 17.89
C GLY A 20 -74.39 -17.84 16.69
N GLY A 21 -74.89 -18.18 15.49
CA GLY A 21 -74.15 -18.01 14.26
C GLY A 21 -73.90 -16.55 13.97
N PHE A 22 -72.67 -16.16 14.10
CA PHE A 22 -72.12 -15.01 13.38
C PHE A 22 -71.12 -15.55 12.36
N THR A 23 -71.56 -15.59 11.13
CA THR A 23 -70.67 -15.71 10.00
C THR A 23 -69.80 -14.46 9.97
N PHE A 24 -68.59 -14.54 10.57
CA PHE A 24 -67.54 -13.62 10.14
C PHE A 24 -67.21 -14.03 8.73
N GLN A 25 -67.77 -13.29 7.74
CA GLN A 25 -67.12 -13.16 6.48
C GLN A 25 -65.76 -12.53 6.75
N ALA A 26 -64.72 -13.35 6.85
CA ALA A 26 -63.38 -12.89 6.57
C ALA A 26 -63.46 -12.37 5.15
N CYS A 27 -63.46 -11.06 4.96
CA CYS A 27 -62.98 -10.47 3.72
C CYS A 27 -61.51 -10.86 3.64
N SER A 28 -61.23 -11.99 2.99
CA SER A 28 -60.00 -12.15 2.27
C SER A 28 -60.13 -11.16 1.14
N SER A 29 -59.40 -10.05 1.19
CA SER A 29 -59.05 -9.30 0.01
C SER A 29 -58.04 -10.17 -0.76
N ASP A 30 -58.52 -11.25 -1.37
CA ASP A 30 -57.86 -11.84 -2.51
C ASP A 30 -58.04 -10.79 -3.60
N ASP A 31 -57.01 -9.94 -3.78
CA ASP A 31 -56.89 -9.16 -5.00
C ASP A 31 -56.68 -10.17 -6.12
N ASP A 32 -57.81 -10.60 -6.77
CA ASP A 32 -57.80 -11.47 -7.94
C ASP A 32 -57.17 -10.68 -9.10
N TYR A 33 -55.87 -10.82 -9.28
CA TYR A 33 -55.19 -10.28 -10.45
C TYR A 33 -55.59 -11.11 -11.69
N PRO A 34 -55.98 -10.46 -12.81
CA PRO A 34 -56.32 -11.17 -14.00
C PRO A 34 -55.10 -11.85 -14.61
N THR A 35 -55.20 -13.14 -14.95
CA THR A 35 -54.15 -13.84 -15.66
C THR A 35 -54.06 -13.30 -17.08
N VAL A 36 -52.84 -12.85 -17.48
CA VAL A 36 -52.52 -12.31 -18.80
C VAL A 36 -52.03 -13.42 -19.73
N ASP A 37 -50.97 -14.15 -19.34
CA ASP A 37 -50.43 -15.25 -20.13
C ASP A 37 -50.28 -16.56 -19.36
N GLY A 38 -50.32 -16.53 -18.03
CA GLY A 38 -50.19 -17.67 -17.13
C GLY A 38 -48.89 -18.43 -17.24
N GLN A 39 -47.85 -17.79 -17.77
CA GLN A 39 -46.51 -18.36 -17.85
C GLN A 39 -45.77 -18.15 -16.52
N ASN A 40 -44.65 -18.81 -16.37
CA ASN A 40 -43.77 -18.59 -15.20
C ASN A 40 -42.92 -17.32 -15.38
N PRO A 41 -42.58 -16.61 -14.31
CA PRO A 41 -41.66 -15.47 -14.35
C PRO A 41 -40.33 -15.83 -15.01
N THR A 42 -39.73 -14.85 -15.69
CA THR A 42 -38.41 -14.96 -16.29
C THR A 42 -37.36 -14.31 -15.38
N ILE A 43 -36.28 -15.05 -15.06
CA ILE A 43 -35.16 -14.59 -14.26
C ILE A 43 -33.91 -14.60 -15.13
N SER A 44 -33.28 -13.45 -15.32
CA SER A 44 -31.98 -13.30 -15.98
C SER A 44 -30.98 -12.68 -14.98
N LEU A 45 -30.22 -13.51 -14.28
CA LEU A 45 -29.15 -13.05 -13.42
C LEU A 45 -28.00 -12.53 -14.28
N THR A 46 -27.29 -11.48 -13.80
CA THR A 46 -26.17 -10.87 -14.54
C THR A 46 -24.96 -11.81 -14.60
N SER A 47 -24.80 -12.69 -13.60
CA SER A 47 -23.75 -13.70 -13.54
C SER A 47 -24.28 -14.97 -12.87
N ASP A 48 -23.69 -16.11 -13.20
CA ASP A 48 -23.91 -17.40 -12.54
C ASP A 48 -22.87 -17.69 -11.44
N LEU A 49 -21.81 -16.85 -11.35
CA LEU A 49 -20.73 -16.93 -10.38
C LEU A 49 -20.31 -15.54 -9.91
N ILE A 50 -20.14 -15.39 -8.59
CA ILE A 50 -19.54 -14.20 -7.96
C ILE A 50 -18.38 -14.66 -7.09
N HIS A 51 -17.21 -14.04 -7.28
CA HIS A 51 -16.07 -14.14 -6.40
C HIS A 51 -16.14 -13.01 -5.36
N ALA A 52 -16.44 -13.35 -4.12
CA ALA A 52 -16.64 -12.42 -3.02
C ALA A 52 -15.44 -12.44 -2.06
N GLU A 53 -15.13 -11.30 -1.49
CA GLU A 53 -14.10 -11.15 -0.46
C GLU A 53 -14.77 -10.98 0.91
N PRO A 54 -14.30 -11.65 1.99
CA PRO A 54 -14.81 -11.46 3.34
C PRO A 54 -14.88 -9.99 3.74
N GLY A 55 -16.00 -9.56 4.33
CA GLY A 55 -16.22 -8.17 4.74
C GLY A 55 -16.47 -7.15 3.63
N ARG A 56 -16.32 -7.52 2.35
CA ARG A 56 -16.52 -6.62 1.21
C ARG A 56 -17.89 -6.82 0.57
N THR A 57 -18.71 -5.77 0.58
CA THR A 57 -20.05 -5.79 -0.02
C THR A 57 -19.99 -6.00 -1.53
N PHE A 58 -20.84 -6.90 -2.05
CA PHE A 58 -21.09 -7.10 -3.47
C PHE A 58 -22.60 -7.05 -3.75
N ASN A 59 -22.99 -6.90 -5.02
CA ASN A 59 -24.37 -6.84 -5.41
C ASN A 59 -24.80 -8.08 -6.21
N ILE A 60 -25.96 -8.65 -5.86
CA ILE A 60 -26.65 -9.68 -6.62
C ILE A 60 -27.58 -8.95 -7.57
N THR A 61 -27.30 -9.05 -8.87
CA THR A 61 -28.00 -8.26 -9.89
C THR A 61 -28.65 -9.15 -10.94
N GLY A 62 -29.75 -8.66 -11.50
CA GLY A 62 -30.46 -9.36 -12.56
C GLY A 62 -31.72 -8.63 -13.04
N LYS A 63 -32.27 -9.08 -14.15
CA LYS A 63 -33.56 -8.62 -14.66
C LYS A 63 -34.62 -9.71 -14.47
N ILE A 64 -35.76 -9.31 -13.92
CA ILE A 64 -36.91 -10.16 -13.69
C ILE A 64 -38.07 -9.59 -14.49
N SER A 65 -38.84 -10.43 -15.17
CA SER A 65 -40.02 -10.01 -15.94
C SER A 65 -41.11 -11.06 -15.91
N ASP A 66 -42.35 -10.58 -15.88
CA ASP A 66 -43.54 -11.39 -15.95
C ASP A 66 -44.72 -10.59 -16.51
N ALA A 67 -45.53 -11.22 -17.41
CA ALA A 67 -46.67 -10.56 -18.02
C ALA A 67 -47.90 -10.47 -17.09
N ASP A 68 -48.06 -11.41 -16.15
CA ASP A 68 -49.10 -11.38 -15.13
C ASP A 68 -48.78 -10.38 -14.03
N GLY A 69 -47.48 -10.11 -13.80
CA GLY A 69 -46.94 -9.20 -12.80
C GLY A 69 -46.23 -9.91 -11.67
N ILE A 70 -45.16 -9.29 -11.19
CA ILE A 70 -44.25 -9.86 -10.21
C ILE A 70 -44.75 -9.58 -8.78
N LYS A 71 -45.02 -10.64 -8.01
CA LYS A 71 -45.44 -10.55 -6.60
C LYS A 71 -44.26 -10.37 -5.67
N SER A 72 -43.33 -11.32 -5.73
CA SER A 72 -42.19 -11.32 -4.79
C SER A 72 -40.93 -11.96 -5.35
N ILE A 73 -39.79 -11.59 -4.77
CA ILE A 73 -38.45 -12.13 -5.04
C ILE A 73 -37.88 -12.60 -3.71
N ARG A 74 -37.45 -13.87 -3.64
CA ARG A 74 -36.77 -14.41 -2.44
C ARG A 74 -35.35 -14.81 -2.79
N LEU A 75 -34.41 -14.35 -1.96
CA LEU A 75 -33.00 -14.70 -1.98
C LEU A 75 -32.73 -15.60 -0.79
N LYS A 76 -32.30 -16.86 -1.02
CA LYS A 76 -32.11 -17.80 0.10
C LYS A 76 -30.82 -18.61 -0.05
N ASN A 77 -30.00 -18.59 1.01
CA ASN A 77 -28.96 -19.57 1.27
C ASN A 77 -28.68 -19.63 2.78
N GLU A 78 -28.76 -20.81 3.39
CA GLU A 78 -28.60 -20.99 4.84
C GLU A 78 -27.14 -20.74 5.30
N GLY A 79 -26.15 -21.14 4.50
CA GLY A 79 -24.73 -20.92 4.81
C GLY A 79 -24.33 -19.45 4.79
N MET A 80 -25.00 -18.63 4.01
CA MET A 80 -24.87 -17.18 4.01
C MET A 80 -25.69 -16.48 5.10
N LEU A 81 -26.49 -17.21 5.86
CA LEU A 81 -27.50 -16.66 6.77
C LEU A 81 -28.46 -15.68 6.06
N LEU A 82 -28.71 -15.93 4.78
CA LEU A 82 -29.55 -15.10 3.95
C LEU A 82 -30.89 -15.79 3.66
N ASP A 83 -31.97 -15.17 4.09
CA ASP A 83 -33.36 -15.50 3.71
C ASP A 83 -34.13 -14.19 3.62
N LYS A 84 -34.08 -13.58 2.45
CA LYS A 84 -34.67 -12.25 2.21
C LYS A 84 -35.74 -12.33 1.16
N THR A 85 -36.97 -11.95 1.54
CA THR A 85 -38.07 -11.75 0.59
C THR A 85 -38.26 -10.25 0.34
N ILE A 86 -38.29 -9.86 -0.93
CA ILE A 86 -38.66 -8.55 -1.42
C ILE A 86 -40.08 -8.68 -1.95
N ASN A 87 -41.07 -8.22 -1.20
CA ASN A 87 -42.48 -8.26 -1.62
C ASN A 87 -42.77 -6.98 -2.41
N LEU A 88 -42.85 -7.12 -3.74
CA LEU A 88 -43.04 -5.99 -4.66
C LEU A 88 -44.45 -5.41 -4.55
N LEU A 89 -45.47 -6.24 -4.28
CA LEU A 89 -46.86 -5.78 -4.08
C LEU A 89 -46.95 -4.87 -2.84
N ASP A 90 -46.24 -5.21 -1.77
CA ASP A 90 -46.27 -4.39 -0.56
C ASP A 90 -45.48 -3.08 -0.73
N ILE A 91 -44.40 -3.11 -1.52
CA ILE A 91 -43.56 -1.94 -1.78
C ILE A 91 -44.21 -0.95 -2.74
N TYR A 92 -44.80 -1.46 -3.81
CA TYR A 92 -45.39 -0.67 -4.92
C TYR A 92 -46.91 -0.74 -4.97
N LYS A 93 -47.57 -0.58 -3.85
CA LYS A 93 -49.01 -0.78 -3.59
C LYS A 93 -49.97 -0.34 -4.70
N ASP A 94 -49.63 0.71 -5.44
CA ASP A 94 -50.45 1.33 -6.46
C ASP A 94 -50.02 0.95 -7.90
N SER A 95 -49.01 0.08 -8.05
CA SER A 95 -48.42 -0.24 -9.35
C SER A 95 -47.95 -1.70 -9.39
N LEU A 96 -48.64 -2.52 -10.18
CA LEU A 96 -48.16 -3.87 -10.48
C LEU A 96 -46.95 -3.79 -11.42
N LEU A 97 -45.82 -4.37 -11.00
CA LEU A 97 -44.60 -4.38 -11.79
C LEU A 97 -44.54 -5.60 -12.69
N HIS A 98 -44.28 -5.39 -13.98
CA HIS A 98 -44.06 -6.45 -14.99
C HIS A 98 -42.56 -6.65 -15.30
N GLU A 99 -41.69 -5.69 -14.88
CA GLU A 99 -40.25 -5.77 -14.95
C GLU A 99 -39.66 -5.23 -13.64
N TYR A 100 -38.62 -5.89 -13.17
CA TYR A 100 -37.85 -5.44 -11.98
C TYR A 100 -36.37 -5.70 -12.19
N ASN A 101 -35.55 -4.68 -11.92
CA ASN A 101 -34.10 -4.83 -11.89
C ASN A 101 -33.69 -5.15 -10.44
N LEU A 102 -33.36 -6.42 -10.21
CA LEU A 102 -32.80 -6.86 -8.94
C LEU A 102 -31.42 -6.22 -8.73
N ASP A 103 -31.24 -5.60 -7.60
CA ASP A 103 -29.95 -5.06 -7.12
C ASP A 103 -29.93 -5.18 -5.60
N TYR A 104 -29.39 -6.29 -5.11
CA TYR A 104 -29.37 -6.61 -3.69
C TYR A 104 -27.93 -6.66 -3.18
N ALA A 105 -27.57 -5.73 -2.29
CA ALA A 105 -26.27 -5.66 -1.65
C ALA A 105 -26.18 -6.70 -0.52
N TYR A 106 -25.08 -7.46 -0.50
CA TYR A 106 -24.77 -8.43 0.55
C TYR A 106 -23.31 -8.27 0.98
N THR A 107 -23.06 -8.35 2.29
CA THR A 107 -21.72 -8.32 2.85
C THR A 107 -21.39 -9.69 3.44
N PRO A 108 -20.39 -10.40 2.90
CA PRO A 108 -19.92 -11.67 3.48
C PRO A 108 -19.42 -11.52 4.90
N ALA A 109 -19.60 -12.54 5.71
CA ALA A 109 -19.02 -12.59 7.04
C ALA A 109 -17.47 -12.71 6.97
N ASP A 110 -16.79 -12.20 7.98
CA ASP A 110 -15.31 -12.16 8.04
C ASP A 110 -14.69 -13.56 8.17
N ASP A 111 -15.46 -14.57 8.51
CA ASP A 111 -15.02 -15.97 8.68
C ASP A 111 -15.10 -16.80 7.38
N TRP A 112 -15.54 -16.20 6.27
CA TRP A 112 -15.48 -16.88 4.98
C TRP A 112 -14.02 -17.14 4.59
N THR A 113 -13.80 -18.21 3.86
CA THR A 113 -12.49 -18.63 3.37
C THR A 113 -12.53 -18.83 1.86
N ASP A 114 -11.37 -18.95 1.22
CA ASP A 114 -11.25 -19.22 -0.23
C ASP A 114 -11.96 -20.53 -0.64
N ASN A 115 -12.22 -21.43 0.30
CA ASN A 115 -12.97 -22.68 0.06
C ASN A 115 -14.49 -22.51 0.28
N SER A 116 -14.95 -21.36 0.74
CA SER A 116 -16.36 -21.10 0.94
C SER A 116 -17.08 -21.05 -0.42
N SER A 117 -18.20 -21.77 -0.52
CA SER A 117 -19.00 -21.81 -1.75
C SER A 117 -20.46 -21.99 -1.40
N PHE A 118 -21.30 -21.05 -1.86
CA PHE A 118 -22.70 -20.97 -1.48
C PHE A 118 -23.57 -20.87 -2.75
N PRO A 119 -24.38 -21.89 -3.06
CA PRO A 119 -25.40 -21.79 -4.08
C PRO A 119 -26.56 -20.94 -3.56
N LEU A 120 -26.63 -19.68 -3.99
CA LEU A 120 -27.73 -18.79 -3.66
C LEU A 120 -28.90 -19.04 -4.60
N GLU A 121 -30.04 -19.36 -4.04
CA GLU A 121 -31.30 -19.51 -4.77
C GLU A 121 -32.03 -18.17 -4.86
N VAL A 122 -32.45 -17.80 -6.07
CA VAL A 122 -33.32 -16.66 -6.38
C VAL A 122 -34.64 -17.20 -6.88
N THR A 123 -35.69 -17.10 -6.06
CA THR A 123 -37.05 -17.56 -6.40
C THR A 123 -37.94 -16.35 -6.64
N VAL A 124 -38.68 -16.36 -7.74
CA VAL A 124 -39.65 -15.32 -8.09
C VAL A 124 -41.04 -15.93 -8.17
N GLU A 125 -42.01 -15.29 -7.52
CA GLU A 125 -43.42 -15.62 -7.58
C GLU A 125 -44.17 -14.47 -8.25
N ASP A 126 -45.03 -14.79 -9.20
CA ASP A 126 -45.97 -13.84 -9.83
C ASP A 126 -47.26 -13.68 -9.04
N VAL A 127 -48.12 -12.78 -9.46
CA VAL A 127 -49.39 -12.49 -8.78
C VAL A 127 -50.43 -13.60 -8.93
N VAL A 128 -50.27 -14.53 -9.90
CA VAL A 128 -51.19 -15.69 -10.11
C VAL A 128 -50.61 -16.97 -9.51
N GLY A 129 -49.48 -16.89 -8.76
CA GLY A 129 -48.92 -18.00 -8.00
C GLY A 129 -47.98 -18.90 -8.80
N LYS A 130 -47.52 -18.48 -9.98
CA LYS A 130 -46.48 -19.20 -10.72
C LYS A 130 -45.10 -18.86 -10.17
N VAL A 131 -44.18 -19.81 -10.25
CA VAL A 131 -42.86 -19.68 -9.63
C VAL A 131 -41.74 -20.05 -10.59
N SER A 132 -40.71 -19.27 -10.63
CA SER A 132 -39.43 -19.61 -11.24
C SER A 132 -38.30 -19.52 -10.23
N THR A 133 -37.25 -20.32 -10.44
CA THR A 133 -36.06 -20.33 -9.61
C THR A 133 -34.81 -20.30 -10.48
N ALA A 134 -33.84 -19.46 -10.10
CA ALA A 134 -32.51 -19.43 -10.67
C ALA A 134 -31.49 -19.56 -9.52
N SER A 135 -30.27 -19.97 -9.84
CA SER A 135 -29.20 -20.10 -8.87
C SER A 135 -27.96 -19.38 -9.34
N ILE A 136 -27.26 -18.76 -8.38
CA ILE A 136 -25.94 -18.15 -8.56
C ILE A 136 -24.99 -18.71 -7.52
N THR A 137 -23.79 -19.09 -7.91
CA THR A 137 -22.74 -19.55 -6.98
C THR A 137 -21.96 -18.36 -6.44
N ILE A 138 -21.91 -18.21 -5.12
CA ILE A 138 -21.09 -17.23 -4.46
C ILE A 138 -19.90 -17.94 -3.84
N LYS A 139 -18.67 -17.57 -4.24
CA LYS A 139 -17.43 -18.11 -3.70
C LYS A 139 -16.74 -17.08 -2.83
N GLY A 140 -16.08 -17.50 -1.74
CA GLY A 140 -15.31 -16.65 -0.83
C GLY A 140 -13.87 -16.37 -1.29
N ASP A 141 -13.53 -16.73 -2.54
CA ASP A 141 -12.18 -16.68 -3.10
C ASP A 141 -11.86 -15.36 -3.82
N GLY A 142 -12.72 -14.35 -3.72
CA GLY A 142 -12.51 -13.05 -4.34
C GLY A 142 -11.21 -12.38 -3.87
N ASP A 143 -10.54 -11.74 -4.80
CA ASP A 143 -9.37 -10.92 -4.57
C ASP A 143 -9.51 -9.58 -5.29
N PHE A 144 -9.37 -8.50 -4.54
CA PHE A 144 -9.46 -7.13 -5.03
C PHE A 144 -8.21 -6.34 -4.67
N THR A 145 -7.20 -7.02 -4.15
CA THR A 145 -5.88 -6.45 -3.89
C THR A 145 -5.06 -6.57 -5.17
N PHE A 146 -4.52 -5.47 -5.62
CA PHE A 146 -3.69 -5.44 -6.82
C PHE A 146 -2.29 -5.97 -6.50
N PRO A 147 -1.66 -6.73 -7.40
CA PRO A 147 -0.28 -7.13 -7.25
C PRO A 147 0.64 -5.90 -7.19
N VAL A 148 1.77 -6.03 -6.50
CA VAL A 148 2.71 -4.93 -6.28
C VAL A 148 4.10 -5.28 -6.82
N PHE A 149 4.81 -4.27 -7.32
CA PHE A 149 6.23 -4.38 -7.63
C PHE A 149 7.03 -4.13 -6.34
N THR A 150 7.81 -5.13 -5.93
CA THR A 150 8.79 -5.01 -4.83
C THR A 150 10.16 -4.58 -5.35
N VAL A 151 10.48 -4.92 -6.61
CA VAL A 151 11.60 -4.38 -7.39
C VAL A 151 11.08 -4.02 -8.78
N ALA A 152 11.35 -2.80 -9.21
CA ALA A 152 11.01 -2.34 -10.56
C ALA A 152 12.01 -1.27 -11.04
N PRO A 153 12.20 -1.11 -12.36
CA PRO A 153 13.03 -0.05 -12.90
C PRO A 153 12.45 1.34 -12.59
N SER A 154 13.33 2.32 -12.51
CA SER A 154 12.93 3.73 -12.44
C SER A 154 12.17 4.17 -13.69
N ASN A 155 11.36 5.24 -13.58
CA ASN A 155 10.62 5.80 -14.73
C ASN A 155 11.53 6.23 -15.90
N LYS A 156 12.81 6.51 -15.61
CA LYS A 156 13.87 6.77 -16.61
C LYS A 156 15.08 5.92 -16.27
N VAL A 157 15.59 5.20 -17.27
CA VAL A 157 16.75 4.32 -17.16
C VAL A 157 17.74 4.69 -18.25
N ASN A 158 18.95 5.12 -17.86
CA ASN A 158 19.98 5.49 -18.82
C ASN A 158 20.85 4.28 -19.15
N VAL A 159 20.97 3.98 -20.44
CA VAL A 159 21.81 2.90 -20.98
C VAL A 159 22.88 3.52 -21.86
N MET A 160 24.13 3.06 -21.71
CA MET A 160 25.24 3.64 -22.44
C MET A 160 25.30 3.11 -23.87
N LYS A 161 25.51 4.01 -24.88
CA LYS A 161 25.68 3.58 -26.27
C LYS A 161 26.83 2.60 -26.49
N GLU A 162 27.90 2.69 -25.71
CA GLU A 162 29.05 1.79 -25.81
C GLU A 162 28.78 0.37 -25.32
N ASP A 163 27.76 0.20 -24.47
CA ASP A 163 27.26 -1.11 -23.98
C ASP A 163 25.72 -0.97 -23.82
N PRO A 164 24.97 -1.03 -24.94
CA PRO A 164 23.55 -0.72 -24.94
C PRO A 164 22.70 -1.89 -24.41
N THR A 165 23.06 -2.39 -23.25
CA THR A 165 22.44 -3.54 -22.62
C THR A 165 21.81 -3.16 -21.28
N LEU A 166 20.57 -3.56 -21.08
CA LEU A 166 19.83 -3.44 -19.82
C LEU A 166 19.58 -4.82 -19.25
N LEU A 167 20.17 -5.14 -18.10
CA LEU A 167 19.70 -6.25 -17.27
C LEU A 167 18.47 -5.75 -16.50
N LEU A 168 17.29 -6.20 -16.92
CA LEU A 168 16.04 -5.88 -16.26
C LEU A 168 15.78 -6.82 -15.10
N ASN A 169 15.74 -6.29 -13.88
CA ASN A 169 15.34 -7.02 -12.68
C ASN A 169 13.97 -6.52 -12.22
N VAL A 170 13.05 -7.44 -12.04
CA VAL A 170 11.70 -7.18 -11.54
C VAL A 170 11.35 -8.19 -10.47
N ALA A 171 10.84 -7.73 -9.35
CA ALA A 171 10.24 -8.60 -8.34
C ALA A 171 8.82 -8.13 -8.06
N VAL A 172 7.91 -9.08 -7.97
CA VAL A 172 6.47 -8.83 -7.78
C VAL A 172 5.92 -9.70 -6.68
N SER A 173 4.92 -9.20 -5.96
CA SER A 173 4.21 -9.98 -4.97
C SER A 173 2.71 -9.68 -4.99
N ASP A 174 1.94 -10.63 -4.47
CA ASP A 174 0.49 -10.56 -4.34
C ASP A 174 0.03 -11.27 -3.07
N ASN A 175 -1.12 -10.89 -2.53
CA ASN A 175 -1.66 -11.47 -1.30
C ASN A 175 -2.21 -12.88 -1.48
N LYS A 176 -2.65 -13.27 -2.69
CA LYS A 176 -3.24 -14.58 -2.98
C LYS A 176 -2.50 -15.35 -4.06
N SER A 177 -2.44 -14.87 -5.28
CA SER A 177 -1.79 -15.60 -6.37
C SER A 177 -1.52 -14.73 -7.59
N LEU A 178 -0.27 -14.69 -8.02
CA LEU A 178 0.15 -14.12 -9.29
C LEU A 178 -0.31 -15.02 -10.45
N LYS A 179 -0.60 -14.42 -11.61
CA LYS A 179 -1.01 -15.08 -12.84
C LYS A 179 0.00 -14.95 -13.97
N LYS A 180 0.42 -13.73 -14.27
CA LYS A 180 1.37 -13.46 -15.34
C LYS A 180 2.08 -12.12 -15.21
N LEU A 181 3.26 -12.05 -15.79
CA LEU A 181 4.05 -10.84 -16.03
C LEU A 181 4.18 -10.62 -17.53
N VAL A 182 3.96 -9.39 -17.98
CA VAL A 182 4.08 -9.01 -19.40
C VAL A 182 5.05 -7.84 -19.50
N ILE A 183 6.08 -7.97 -20.35
CA ILE A 183 7.05 -6.92 -20.64
C ILE A 183 6.92 -6.54 -22.13
N ASP A 184 6.65 -5.28 -22.41
CA ASP A 184 6.54 -4.72 -23.73
C ASP A 184 7.61 -3.64 -23.96
N ILE A 185 8.46 -3.81 -24.99
CA ILE A 185 9.41 -2.80 -25.47
C ILE A 185 9.26 -2.70 -27.01
N PRO A 186 8.24 -1.97 -27.48
CA PRO A 186 7.88 -1.96 -28.92
C PRO A 186 9.03 -1.48 -29.81
N GLY A 187 9.86 -0.54 -29.33
CA GLY A 187 10.97 0.02 -30.11
C GLY A 187 12.06 -0.97 -30.49
N ILE A 188 12.15 -2.11 -29.83
CA ILE A 188 13.03 -3.24 -30.17
C ILE A 188 12.26 -4.53 -30.49
N ASN A 189 10.95 -4.40 -30.77
CA ASN A 189 10.03 -5.49 -31.10
C ASN A 189 10.04 -6.63 -30.04
N LYS A 190 10.14 -6.27 -28.75
CA LYS A 190 10.07 -7.22 -27.65
C LYS A 190 8.71 -7.22 -27.00
N HIS A 191 8.17 -8.44 -26.84
CA HIS A 191 6.97 -8.75 -26.08
C HIS A 191 7.21 -10.08 -25.39
N ASP A 192 7.40 -10.04 -24.07
CA ASP A 192 7.63 -11.24 -23.26
C ASP A 192 6.45 -11.42 -22.32
N GLU A 193 5.83 -12.62 -22.32
CA GLU A 193 4.79 -13.00 -21.39
C GLU A 193 5.25 -14.24 -20.61
N VAL A 194 5.29 -14.10 -19.28
CA VAL A 194 5.71 -15.15 -18.34
C VAL A 194 4.50 -15.57 -17.51
N THR A 195 4.14 -16.84 -17.56
CA THR A 195 3.10 -17.38 -16.67
C THR A 195 3.66 -17.54 -15.26
N LEU A 196 2.94 -17.02 -14.29
CA LEU A 196 3.31 -17.02 -12.89
C LEU A 196 2.42 -17.94 -12.06
N SER A 197 2.87 -18.26 -10.85
CA SER A 197 2.11 -18.97 -9.82
C SER A 197 2.68 -18.67 -8.44
N GLY A 198 1.87 -18.81 -7.40
CA GLY A 198 2.27 -18.43 -6.05
C GLY A 198 2.13 -16.93 -5.80
N THR A 199 2.67 -16.46 -4.69
CA THR A 199 2.49 -15.09 -4.22
C THR A 199 3.68 -14.18 -4.49
N GLU A 200 4.81 -14.71 -4.93
CA GLU A 200 6.03 -13.95 -5.20
C GLU A 200 6.71 -14.48 -6.46
N TYR A 201 7.34 -13.57 -7.21
CA TYR A 201 8.12 -13.95 -8.39
C TYR A 201 9.23 -12.93 -8.64
N GLU A 202 10.40 -13.42 -9.03
CA GLU A 202 11.55 -12.62 -9.47
C GLU A 202 11.84 -12.92 -10.95
N TYR A 203 12.00 -11.84 -11.72
CA TYR A 203 12.35 -11.88 -13.14
C TYR A 203 13.68 -11.17 -13.35
N SER A 204 14.55 -11.77 -14.16
CA SER A 204 15.83 -11.17 -14.56
C SER A 204 16.15 -11.58 -16.00
N GLU A 205 16.20 -10.62 -16.90
CA GLU A 205 16.50 -10.84 -18.33
C GLU A 205 17.26 -9.66 -18.92
N GLU A 206 18.11 -9.92 -19.90
CA GLU A 206 18.94 -8.91 -20.56
C GLU A 206 18.32 -8.47 -21.89
N TYR A 207 18.18 -7.15 -22.07
CA TYR A 207 17.69 -6.53 -23.29
C TYR A 207 18.77 -5.67 -23.92
N THR A 208 19.04 -5.90 -25.21
CA THR A 208 20.01 -5.13 -25.99
C THR A 208 19.29 -4.14 -26.91
N PHE A 209 19.72 -2.90 -26.90
CA PHE A 209 19.18 -1.80 -27.69
C PHE A 209 20.14 -1.44 -28.85
N PRO A 210 19.66 -0.71 -29.89
CA PRO A 210 20.54 -0.11 -30.86
C PRO A 210 21.53 0.88 -30.21
N SER A 211 22.79 0.91 -30.73
CA SER A 211 23.89 1.74 -30.21
C SER A 211 23.86 3.16 -30.78
N GLU A 212 22.72 3.83 -30.66
CA GLU A 212 22.49 5.21 -31.13
C GLU A 212 21.59 5.97 -30.18
N ASP A 213 21.67 7.32 -30.19
CA ASP A 213 20.84 8.13 -29.29
C ASP A 213 19.38 7.93 -29.63
N ALA A 214 18.64 7.35 -28.64
CA ALA A 214 17.23 7.10 -28.78
C ALA A 214 16.57 6.84 -27.42
N ASP A 215 15.27 7.12 -27.34
CA ASP A 215 14.41 6.82 -26.21
C ASP A 215 13.47 5.67 -26.58
N TYR A 216 13.35 4.69 -25.70
CA TYR A 216 12.49 3.52 -25.85
C TYR A 216 11.50 3.43 -24.70
N GLU A 217 10.22 3.31 -25.00
CA GLU A 217 9.20 3.06 -24.00
C GLU A 217 9.18 1.58 -23.61
N MET A 218 9.14 1.32 -22.31
CA MET A 218 8.95 -0.01 -21.73
C MET A 218 7.75 0.00 -20.81
N SER A 219 6.89 -0.99 -20.95
CA SER A 219 5.76 -1.25 -20.06
C SER A 219 5.90 -2.63 -19.44
N ILE A 220 5.77 -2.72 -18.13
CA ILE A 220 5.78 -3.96 -17.36
C ILE A 220 4.45 -4.08 -16.64
N LYS A 221 3.69 -5.15 -16.92
CA LYS A 221 2.38 -5.41 -16.32
C LYS A 221 2.39 -6.72 -15.56
N VAL A 222 1.94 -6.69 -14.34
CA VAL A 222 1.73 -7.89 -13.53
C VAL A 222 0.24 -8.08 -13.28
N TYR A 223 -0.21 -9.31 -13.39
CA TYR A 223 -1.61 -9.72 -13.18
C TYR A 223 -1.68 -10.76 -12.09
N ASP A 224 -2.69 -10.67 -11.25
CA ASP A 224 -3.07 -11.73 -10.33
C ASP A 224 -4.07 -12.73 -10.96
N SER A 225 -4.51 -13.71 -10.18
CA SER A 225 -5.46 -14.74 -10.61
C SER A 225 -6.86 -14.21 -10.90
N MET A 226 -7.24 -13.04 -10.38
CA MET A 226 -8.52 -12.36 -10.61
C MET A 226 -8.43 -11.25 -11.66
N ASP A 227 -7.30 -11.19 -12.40
CA ASP A 227 -7.03 -10.20 -13.44
C ASP A 227 -6.90 -8.76 -12.93
N ASN A 228 -6.67 -8.55 -11.61
CA ASN A 228 -6.21 -7.25 -11.15
C ASN A 228 -4.82 -6.99 -11.72
N MET A 229 -4.56 -5.76 -12.17
CA MET A 229 -3.34 -5.45 -12.93
C MET A 229 -2.65 -4.19 -12.38
N THR A 230 -1.35 -4.31 -12.17
CA THR A 230 -0.47 -3.17 -11.88
C THR A 230 0.52 -2.99 -13.03
N GLU A 231 0.75 -1.75 -13.46
CA GLU A 231 1.65 -1.40 -14.55
C GLU A 231 2.76 -0.47 -14.04
N GLN A 232 4.01 -0.79 -14.43
CA GLN A 232 5.18 0.07 -14.32
C GLN A 232 5.60 0.50 -15.73
N LYS A 233 5.79 1.81 -15.93
CA LYS A 233 6.31 2.38 -17.18
C LYS A 233 7.69 2.98 -16.97
N SER A 234 8.56 2.77 -17.94
CA SER A 234 9.92 3.30 -17.93
C SER A 234 10.32 3.76 -19.34
N THR A 235 11.04 4.87 -19.40
CA THR A 235 11.70 5.30 -20.62
C THR A 235 13.16 4.88 -20.55
N ILE A 236 13.61 4.06 -21.48
CA ILE A 236 15.02 3.64 -21.62
C ILE A 236 15.70 4.65 -22.54
N ILE A 237 16.69 5.37 -22.04
CA ILE A 237 17.41 6.41 -22.74
C ILE A 237 18.79 5.86 -23.10
N VAL A 238 19.01 5.56 -24.39
CA VAL A 238 20.31 5.15 -24.90
C VAL A 238 21.08 6.40 -25.31
N SER A 239 22.19 6.69 -24.65
CA SER A 239 22.98 7.92 -24.89
C SER A 239 24.44 7.78 -24.45
N ASP A 240 25.27 8.78 -24.73
CA ASP A 240 26.54 8.92 -24.03
C ASP A 240 26.34 9.23 -22.55
N LEU A 241 27.40 9.14 -21.73
CA LEU A 241 27.31 9.45 -20.30
C LEU A 241 26.86 10.91 -20.12
N VAL A 242 25.77 11.09 -19.37
CA VAL A 242 25.21 12.40 -19.08
C VAL A 242 25.61 12.86 -17.68
N ASP A 243 25.58 14.16 -17.47
CA ASP A 243 25.68 14.75 -16.13
C ASP A 243 24.32 14.59 -15.43
N PHE A 244 24.25 13.67 -14.48
CA PHE A 244 23.00 13.35 -13.78
C PHE A 244 22.64 14.47 -12.80
N GLU A 245 21.45 15.05 -12.96
CA GLU A 245 20.92 16.03 -12.01
C GLU A 245 20.83 15.44 -10.58
N LYS A 246 20.55 14.13 -10.49
CA LYS A 246 20.44 13.39 -9.22
C LYS A 246 21.35 12.18 -9.24
N MET A 247 22.06 12.00 -8.15
CA MET A 247 22.91 10.86 -7.86
C MET A 247 22.65 10.40 -6.44
N TYR A 248 22.72 9.10 -6.20
CA TYR A 248 22.40 8.53 -4.88
C TYR A 248 23.54 7.65 -4.37
N LEU A 249 23.74 7.68 -3.05
CA LEU A 249 24.60 6.75 -2.32
C LEU A 249 23.75 5.57 -1.85
N ALA A 250 24.15 4.36 -2.21
CA ALA A 250 23.59 3.11 -1.73
C ALA A 250 24.56 2.41 -0.77
N ASP A 251 24.12 2.14 0.45
CA ASP A 251 24.86 1.42 1.51
C ASP A 251 24.34 -0.01 1.73
N VAL A 252 23.64 -0.54 0.74
CA VAL A 252 23.05 -1.88 0.70
C VAL A 252 23.58 -2.67 -0.51
N ASN A 253 23.32 -3.98 -0.55
CA ASN A 253 23.96 -4.85 -1.53
C ASN A 253 23.05 -5.33 -2.66
N SER A 254 21.72 -5.20 -2.51
CA SER A 254 20.76 -5.72 -3.49
C SER A 254 19.70 -4.69 -3.86
N ALA A 255 19.07 -4.86 -5.02
CA ALA A 255 17.95 -4.05 -5.46
C ALA A 255 16.75 -4.15 -4.50
N ALA A 256 16.49 -5.34 -3.96
CA ALA A 256 15.44 -5.55 -2.97
C ALA A 256 15.67 -4.73 -1.69
N GLU A 257 16.93 -4.55 -1.26
CA GLU A 257 17.26 -3.69 -0.13
C GLU A 257 17.13 -2.20 -0.46
N LEU A 258 17.39 -1.78 -1.70
CA LEU A 258 17.16 -0.40 -2.14
C LEU A 258 15.68 0.02 -2.04
N THR A 259 14.77 -0.92 -2.28
CA THR A 259 13.33 -0.68 -2.36
C THR A 259 12.55 -1.13 -1.12
N SER A 260 13.23 -1.74 -0.12
CA SER A 260 12.59 -2.31 1.06
C SER A 260 12.19 -1.30 2.12
N ASP A 261 12.73 -0.09 2.09
CA ASP A 261 12.40 0.95 3.04
C ASP A 261 11.23 1.84 2.54
N VAL A 262 10.78 2.74 3.39
CA VAL A 262 9.75 3.70 3.01
C VAL A 262 10.36 4.84 2.20
N TYR A 263 11.53 5.32 2.61
CA TYR A 263 12.37 6.29 1.88
C TYR A 263 13.76 6.38 2.51
N GLY A 264 14.72 6.92 1.74
CA GLY A 264 16.04 7.28 2.23
C GLY A 264 17.16 6.29 1.89
N VAL A 265 16.84 5.14 1.33
CA VAL A 265 17.82 4.26 0.66
C VAL A 265 17.36 4.08 -0.78
N PRO A 266 18.16 4.46 -1.77
CA PRO A 266 19.46 5.15 -1.68
C PRO A 266 19.32 6.64 -1.30
N MET A 267 20.38 7.20 -0.70
CA MET A 267 20.42 8.58 -0.21
C MET A 267 20.87 9.54 -1.31
N LEU A 268 20.16 10.66 -1.49
CA LEU A 268 20.55 11.71 -2.43
C LEU A 268 21.91 12.32 -2.00
N VAL A 269 22.79 12.55 -2.98
CA VAL A 269 24.08 13.25 -2.78
C VAL A 269 24.07 14.62 -3.49
N ASP A 270 24.98 15.50 -3.07
CA ASP A 270 25.08 16.84 -3.65
C ASP A 270 25.69 16.78 -5.05
N HIS A 271 25.05 17.38 -6.06
CA HIS A 271 25.63 17.69 -7.34
C HIS A 271 26.39 19.02 -7.20
N VAL A 272 27.72 19.00 -7.26
CA VAL A 272 28.56 20.15 -6.93
C VAL A 272 29.23 20.82 -8.14
N GLY A 273 29.12 20.20 -9.29
CA GLY A 273 29.65 20.71 -10.57
C GLY A 273 29.42 19.70 -11.66
N GLU A 274 29.71 20.05 -12.89
CA GLU A 274 29.52 19.19 -14.06
C GLU A 274 30.26 17.86 -13.86
N PHE A 275 29.50 16.74 -13.86
CA PHE A 275 29.96 15.38 -13.55
C PHE A 275 30.58 15.18 -12.17
N GLN A 276 30.44 16.15 -11.27
CA GLN A 276 31.06 16.14 -9.95
C GLN A 276 30.02 16.07 -8.83
N TYR A 277 30.24 15.16 -7.90
CA TYR A 277 29.31 14.89 -6.81
C TYR A 277 30.04 14.82 -5.48
N ARG A 278 29.30 15.13 -4.41
CA ARG A 278 29.77 15.04 -3.04
C ARG A 278 28.72 14.33 -2.17
N ALA A 279 29.13 13.23 -1.55
CA ALA A 279 28.33 12.53 -0.55
C ALA A 279 28.86 12.84 0.85
N ARG A 280 27.96 13.18 1.78
CA ARG A 280 28.24 13.19 3.21
C ARG A 280 27.44 12.09 3.87
N TYR A 281 28.14 11.24 4.62
CA TYR A 281 27.58 10.00 5.15
C TYR A 281 28.10 9.71 6.54
N TYR A 282 27.23 9.21 7.43
CA TYR A 282 27.61 8.66 8.71
C TYR A 282 27.64 7.14 8.64
N ASN A 283 28.83 6.57 8.69
CA ASN A 283 29.02 5.13 8.76
C ASN A 283 28.74 4.61 10.17
N GLN A 284 27.70 3.79 10.34
CA GLN A 284 27.28 3.25 11.63
C GLN A 284 28.05 2.00 12.04
N LYS A 285 28.69 1.30 11.11
CA LYS A 285 29.45 0.08 11.38
C LYS A 285 30.68 -0.04 10.48
N PRO A 286 31.79 -0.60 10.98
CA PRO A 286 32.98 -0.86 10.16
C PRO A 286 32.67 -1.80 9.00
N GLY A 287 33.31 -1.60 7.85
CA GLY A 287 33.19 -2.46 6.69
C GLY A 287 31.94 -2.26 5.85
N THR A 288 31.21 -1.14 6.05
CA THR A 288 30.10 -0.79 5.17
C THR A 288 30.61 -0.51 3.77
N GLY A 289 30.06 -1.19 2.78
CA GLY A 289 30.31 -0.93 1.36
C GLY A 289 29.31 0.06 0.80
N ILE A 290 29.77 1.09 0.12
CA ILE A 290 28.92 2.08 -0.54
C ILE A 290 29.20 2.14 -2.03
N ARG A 291 28.17 2.45 -2.82
CA ARG A 291 28.23 2.69 -4.26
C ARG A 291 27.35 3.88 -4.61
N PHE A 292 27.53 4.44 -5.82
CA PHE A 292 26.72 5.53 -6.30
C PHE A 292 25.91 5.07 -7.51
N ILE A 293 24.64 5.48 -7.56
CA ILE A 293 23.71 5.08 -8.63
C ILE A 293 22.84 6.28 -9.05
N PRO A 294 22.60 6.49 -10.36
CA PRO A 294 21.72 7.57 -10.84
C PRO A 294 20.23 7.18 -10.80
N GLN A 295 19.91 5.88 -10.73
CA GLN A 295 18.55 5.32 -10.59
C GLN A 295 18.30 4.86 -9.15
N LYS A 296 17.06 4.95 -8.65
CA LYS A 296 16.77 4.62 -7.24
C LYS A 296 16.51 3.13 -6.95
N THR A 297 16.17 2.35 -7.94
CA THR A 297 15.53 1.04 -7.74
C THR A 297 16.46 -0.14 -7.98
N ASP A 298 17.61 0.07 -8.65
CA ASP A 298 18.54 -1.01 -8.98
C ASP A 298 19.97 -0.47 -9.11
N PHE A 299 20.96 -1.39 -9.08
CA PHE A 299 22.36 -1.12 -9.39
C PHE A 299 22.68 -1.16 -10.89
N VAL A 300 21.74 -1.58 -11.71
CA VAL A 300 21.87 -1.61 -13.17
C VAL A 300 20.93 -0.59 -13.81
N PRO A 301 21.26 -0.07 -15.01
CA PRO A 301 22.44 -0.39 -15.83
C PRO A 301 23.72 0.35 -15.39
N LEU A 302 23.59 1.44 -14.62
CA LEU A 302 24.73 2.26 -14.20
C LEU A 302 24.95 2.19 -12.70
N CYS A 303 26.15 1.81 -12.31
CA CYS A 303 26.57 1.79 -10.91
C CYS A 303 28.02 2.24 -10.82
N PHE A 304 28.27 3.30 -10.08
CA PHE A 304 29.62 3.82 -9.85
C PHE A 304 30.20 3.19 -8.57
N GLY A 305 31.21 2.40 -8.77
CA GLY A 305 31.99 1.74 -7.70
C GLY A 305 33.41 1.50 -8.18
N VAL A 306 34.27 0.95 -7.33
CA VAL A 306 35.71 0.80 -7.62
C VAL A 306 35.93 -0.35 -8.59
N ASP A 307 36.63 -0.09 -9.70
CA ASP A 307 37.28 -1.09 -10.52
C ASP A 307 38.60 -1.51 -9.83
N GLU A 308 38.67 -2.76 -9.39
CA GLU A 308 39.84 -3.33 -8.70
C GLU A 308 41.13 -3.28 -9.53
N LYS A 309 41.04 -3.18 -10.86
CA LYS A 309 42.21 -3.15 -11.75
C LYS A 309 42.81 -1.74 -11.85
N THR A 310 41.97 -0.74 -11.89
CA THR A 310 42.38 0.66 -12.09
C THR A 310 42.43 1.46 -10.78
N GLY A 311 41.69 1.06 -9.77
CA GLY A 311 41.48 1.80 -8.53
C GLY A 311 40.61 3.04 -8.70
N LEU A 312 40.05 3.29 -9.89
CA LEU A 312 39.11 4.36 -10.19
C LEU A 312 37.67 3.87 -10.11
N LEU A 313 36.70 4.78 -10.09
CA LEU A 313 35.31 4.38 -10.25
C LEU A 313 35.07 3.93 -11.68
N THR A 314 34.44 2.80 -11.83
CA THR A 314 33.84 2.33 -13.08
C THR A 314 32.33 2.59 -13.05
N ARG A 315 31.72 2.77 -14.23
CA ARG A 315 30.28 2.90 -14.43
C ARG A 315 29.59 1.58 -14.76
N LYS A 316 30.39 0.56 -15.06
CA LYS A 316 29.90 -0.77 -15.42
C LYS A 316 29.49 -1.54 -14.16
N ALA A 317 28.18 -1.78 -13.99
CA ALA A 317 27.61 -2.33 -12.78
C ALA A 317 28.27 -3.68 -12.36
N SER A 318 28.60 -4.55 -13.33
CA SER A 318 29.26 -5.84 -13.05
C SER A 318 30.64 -5.71 -12.40
N ASP A 319 31.37 -4.62 -12.70
CA ASP A 319 32.76 -4.39 -12.26
C ASP A 319 32.83 -3.44 -11.07
N ALA A 320 31.74 -2.74 -10.77
CA ALA A 320 31.63 -1.73 -9.70
C ALA A 320 31.63 -2.36 -8.33
N LYS A 321 32.80 -2.48 -7.68
CA LYS A 321 32.93 -2.90 -6.28
C LYS A 321 32.59 -1.78 -5.34
N PRO A 322 32.03 -2.07 -4.15
CA PRO A 322 31.74 -1.04 -3.18
C PRO A 322 33.02 -0.37 -2.65
N ILE A 323 32.96 0.93 -2.37
CA ILE A 323 33.95 1.62 -1.53
C ILE A 323 33.71 1.18 -0.10
N ILE A 324 34.72 0.64 0.57
CA ILE A 324 34.60 0.14 1.95
C ILE A 324 34.96 1.22 2.94
N LEU A 325 34.06 1.53 3.88
CA LEU A 325 34.26 2.45 4.99
C LEU A 325 34.68 1.67 6.22
N GLU A 326 35.98 1.68 6.55
CA GLU A 326 36.59 0.80 7.56
C GLU A 326 36.25 1.17 8.99
N LYS A 327 35.85 2.41 9.27
CA LYS A 327 35.60 2.92 10.62
C LYS A 327 34.19 3.47 10.77
N VAL A 328 33.69 3.45 11.99
CA VAL A 328 32.49 4.23 12.37
C VAL A 328 32.86 5.72 12.39
N GLY A 329 32.00 6.55 11.78
CA GLY A 329 32.24 8.01 11.75
C GLY A 329 31.64 8.67 10.53
N TYR A 330 31.83 9.98 10.48
CA TYR A 330 31.39 10.79 9.33
C TYR A 330 32.46 10.81 8.25
N TYR A 331 31.98 10.70 7.01
CA TYR A 331 32.78 10.76 5.80
C TYR A 331 32.25 11.81 4.85
N GLU A 332 33.17 12.44 4.11
CA GLU A 332 32.88 13.18 2.89
C GLU A 332 33.57 12.46 1.72
N ILE A 333 32.78 12.14 0.70
CA ILE A 333 33.23 11.43 -0.50
C ILE A 333 32.97 12.36 -1.70
N ASN A 334 34.04 12.86 -2.30
CA ASN A 334 33.98 13.64 -3.53
C ASN A 334 34.37 12.74 -4.70
N PHE A 335 33.63 12.79 -5.80
CA PHE A 335 33.90 11.95 -6.96
C PHE A 335 33.46 12.59 -8.28
N ASN A 336 34.13 12.16 -9.37
CA ASN A 336 33.84 12.59 -10.73
C ASN A 336 33.51 11.34 -11.57
N ILE A 337 32.36 11.33 -12.21
CA ILE A 337 31.87 10.16 -12.97
C ILE A 337 32.48 10.01 -14.36
N ILE A 338 33.12 11.06 -14.90
CA ILE A 338 33.87 11.00 -16.17
C ILE A 338 35.27 10.45 -15.96
N THR A 339 36.01 11.00 -14.98
CA THR A 339 37.41 10.57 -14.74
C THR A 339 37.50 9.33 -13.89
N GLY A 340 36.46 9.01 -13.14
CA GLY A 340 36.45 7.92 -12.16
C GLY A 340 37.22 8.27 -10.87
N GLU A 341 37.82 9.45 -10.78
CA GLU A 341 38.53 9.87 -9.60
C GLU A 341 37.58 10.05 -8.41
N TYR A 342 37.99 9.58 -7.25
CA TYR A 342 37.24 9.79 -6.02
C TYR A 342 38.18 9.95 -4.83
N LYS A 343 37.69 10.62 -3.79
CA LYS A 343 38.39 10.85 -2.55
C LYS A 343 37.47 10.61 -1.36
N VAL A 344 37.89 9.79 -0.42
CA VAL A 344 37.20 9.53 0.84
C VAL A 344 37.97 10.17 1.98
N GLU A 345 37.32 11.04 2.74
CA GLU A 345 37.93 11.76 3.86
C GLU A 345 37.01 11.66 5.09
N GLU A 346 37.65 11.69 6.29
CA GLU A 346 36.89 11.85 7.52
C GLU A 346 36.30 13.27 7.55
N TYR A 347 35.04 13.37 7.92
CA TYR A 347 34.27 14.61 7.96
C TYR A 347 33.89 14.95 9.39
N THR A 348 34.00 16.20 9.77
CA THR A 348 33.53 16.67 11.07
C THR A 348 32.37 17.64 10.85
N PRO A 349 31.15 17.29 11.28
CA PRO A 349 30.01 18.19 11.19
C PRO A 349 30.27 19.51 11.93
N THR A 350 29.90 20.61 11.31
CA THR A 350 29.98 21.95 11.90
C THR A 350 28.74 22.34 12.70
N THR A 351 27.65 21.59 12.55
CA THR A 351 26.41 21.78 13.28
C THR A 351 26.64 21.62 14.79
N LYS A 352 26.07 22.51 15.60
CA LYS A 352 26.12 22.40 17.06
C LYS A 352 25.40 21.13 17.52
N LYS A 353 26.03 20.42 18.45
CA LYS A 353 25.44 19.20 19.03
C LYS A 353 24.33 19.58 19.99
N MET A 354 23.17 19.00 19.81
CA MET A 354 22.11 19.00 20.83
C MET A 354 22.40 17.95 21.89
N THR A 355 21.88 18.14 23.09
CA THR A 355 21.90 17.15 24.17
C THR A 355 20.47 16.92 24.64
N LEU A 356 19.95 15.71 24.43
CA LEU A 356 18.66 15.29 24.95
C LEU A 356 18.88 14.66 26.34
N ASN A 357 18.32 15.28 27.38
CA ASN A 357 18.44 14.82 28.76
C ASN A 357 17.19 14.00 29.14
N GLY A 358 17.27 12.71 28.89
CA GLY A 358 16.11 11.82 29.06
C GLY A 358 14.94 12.22 28.17
N SER A 359 13.73 12.11 28.72
CA SER A 359 12.50 12.45 28.01
C SER A 359 11.91 13.81 28.41
N THR A 360 12.71 14.72 28.96
CA THR A 360 12.18 15.93 29.58
C THR A 360 12.75 17.24 29.05
N THR A 361 14.05 17.29 28.69
CA THR A 361 14.70 18.53 28.25
C THR A 361 15.63 18.30 27.08
N VAL A 362 15.85 19.36 26.31
CA VAL A 362 16.88 19.44 25.27
C VAL A 362 17.73 20.70 25.49
N ASP A 363 19.04 20.54 25.38
CA ASP A 363 20.00 21.65 25.31
C ASP A 363 20.47 21.75 23.85
N PHE A 364 20.22 22.88 23.22
CA PHE A 364 20.61 23.16 21.84
C PHE A 364 22.06 23.66 21.72
N ASN A 365 22.76 23.83 22.85
CA ASN A 365 24.12 24.38 22.92
C ASN A 365 24.25 25.76 22.23
N ASP A 366 23.19 26.54 22.27
CA ASP A 366 23.12 27.89 21.74
C ASP A 366 23.33 28.99 22.79
N GLY A 367 23.52 28.59 24.04
CA GLY A 367 23.70 29.46 25.20
C GLY A 367 22.44 29.65 26.05
N SER A 368 21.29 29.11 25.60
CA SER A 368 20.02 29.18 26.35
C SER A 368 19.92 28.16 27.48
N GLY A 369 20.80 27.14 27.47
CA GLY A 369 20.76 26.01 28.40
C GLY A 369 19.65 25.02 28.09
N ALA A 370 19.42 24.07 29.00
CA ALA A 370 18.42 23.03 28.82
C ALA A 370 17.00 23.62 28.86
N GLN A 371 16.24 23.39 27.78
CA GLN A 371 14.86 23.82 27.62
C GLN A 371 13.89 22.66 27.91
N PRO A 372 12.69 22.92 28.47
CA PRO A 372 11.66 21.88 28.69
C PRO A 372 10.98 21.50 27.36
N ALA A 373 11.76 20.89 26.48
CA ALA A 373 11.32 20.46 25.16
C ALA A 373 11.91 19.08 24.83
N GLN A 374 11.37 18.45 23.79
CA GLN A 374 11.85 17.19 23.21
C GLN A 374 11.75 17.30 21.70
N ILE A 375 12.47 16.45 20.97
CA ILE A 375 12.32 16.36 19.52
C ILE A 375 11.32 15.27 19.18
N CYS A 376 10.36 15.56 18.30
CA CYS A 376 9.28 14.67 17.95
C CYS A 376 8.96 14.69 16.45
N LEU A 377 8.31 13.63 15.98
CA LEU A 377 7.55 13.66 14.73
C LEU A 377 6.14 14.17 15.00
N ALA A 378 5.68 15.10 14.19
CA ALA A 378 4.30 15.55 14.15
C ALA A 378 3.70 15.16 12.79
N GLY A 379 2.69 14.30 12.78
CA GLY A 379 2.11 13.76 11.56
C GLY A 379 1.11 12.65 11.81
N LYS A 380 0.94 11.76 10.84
CA LYS A 380 -0.01 10.64 10.90
C LYS A 380 0.51 9.38 10.20
N GLY A 381 -0.20 8.27 10.41
CA GLY A 381 0.05 6.99 9.73
C GLY A 381 1.15 6.12 10.37
N TYR A 382 1.75 6.53 11.49
CA TYR A 382 2.83 5.80 12.18
C TYR A 382 2.64 5.74 13.71
N LEU A 383 1.55 6.28 14.21
CA LEU A 383 1.34 6.46 15.65
C LEU A 383 0.90 5.15 16.31
N PRO A 384 1.35 4.88 17.55
CA PRO A 384 0.79 3.80 18.34
C PRO A 384 -0.66 4.10 18.70
N GLU A 385 -1.40 3.08 19.11
CA GLU A 385 -2.76 3.25 19.60
C GLU A 385 -2.82 4.31 20.70
N GLY A 386 -3.72 5.28 20.55
CA GLY A 386 -3.85 6.43 21.46
C GLY A 386 -2.86 7.58 21.22
N GLY A 387 -1.98 7.50 20.22
CA GLY A 387 -1.11 8.61 19.81
C GLY A 387 -1.91 9.75 19.16
N GLY A 388 -1.54 10.99 19.47
CA GLY A 388 -2.17 12.17 18.86
C GLY A 388 -1.63 12.46 17.48
N GLU A 389 -2.49 12.49 16.46
CA GLU A 389 -2.10 12.93 15.11
C GLU A 389 -1.77 14.43 15.11
N TRP A 390 -0.78 14.80 14.33
CA TRP A 390 -0.36 16.20 14.13
C TRP A 390 -0.15 16.98 15.43
N THR A 391 0.37 16.33 16.47
CA THR A 391 0.63 16.98 17.75
C THR A 391 2.13 17.08 18.06
N THR A 392 2.52 18.20 18.63
CA THR A 392 3.82 18.42 19.26
C THR A 392 3.71 18.45 20.78
N ASN A 393 2.50 18.28 21.33
CA ASN A 393 2.26 18.28 22.76
C ASN A 393 2.55 16.89 23.34
N GLN A 394 3.58 16.78 24.20
CA GLN A 394 3.96 15.52 24.83
C GLN A 394 2.84 14.90 25.68
N ASN A 395 1.99 15.72 26.30
CA ASN A 395 0.84 15.25 27.09
C ASN A 395 -0.32 14.77 26.22
N ALA A 396 -0.28 15.07 24.91
CA ALA A 396 -1.25 14.61 23.92
C ALA A 396 -0.69 13.47 23.05
N GLY A 397 0.40 12.81 23.48
CA GLY A 397 0.95 11.65 22.79
C GLY A 397 1.88 11.97 21.62
N ALA A 398 2.61 13.07 21.66
CA ALA A 398 3.64 13.39 20.67
C ALA A 398 4.66 12.23 20.52
N PHE A 399 5.07 11.96 19.29
CA PHE A 399 5.99 10.86 18.97
C PHE A 399 7.45 11.31 19.15
N ILE A 400 7.96 11.14 20.38
CA ILE A 400 9.28 11.63 20.80
C ILE A 400 10.40 10.77 20.21
N LEU A 401 11.45 11.41 19.71
CA LEU A 401 12.64 10.75 19.20
C LEU A 401 13.68 10.52 20.30
N ASN A 402 14.48 9.48 20.15
CA ASN A 402 15.63 9.19 20.99
C ASN A 402 16.90 9.72 20.34
N GLN A 403 17.87 10.12 21.15
CA GLN A 403 19.22 10.46 20.66
C GLN A 403 20.13 9.24 20.75
N ASP A 404 20.92 9.01 19.71
CA ASP A 404 21.92 7.95 19.70
C ASP A 404 23.08 8.30 20.65
N LYS A 405 23.44 7.33 21.48
CA LYS A 405 24.54 7.51 22.47
C LYS A 405 25.91 7.61 21.80
N ASN A 406 26.08 6.99 20.64
CA ASN A 406 27.35 6.95 19.90
C ASN A 406 27.45 8.10 18.89
N ASN A 407 26.32 8.60 18.42
CA ASN A 407 26.26 9.74 17.51
C ASN A 407 25.19 10.74 17.97
N PRO A 408 25.56 11.82 18.68
CA PRO A 408 24.60 12.80 19.18
C PRO A 408 23.87 13.58 18.10
N TYR A 409 24.30 13.53 16.84
CA TYR A 409 23.60 14.12 15.72
C TYR A 409 22.47 13.22 15.19
N ARG A 410 22.47 11.93 15.55
CA ARG A 410 21.46 10.98 15.10
C ARG A 410 20.31 10.87 16.10
N LEU A 411 19.10 11.15 15.61
CA LEU A 411 17.84 10.92 16.30
C LEU A 411 17.15 9.71 15.69
N TYR A 412 16.47 8.90 16.48
CA TYR A 412 15.83 7.70 15.97
C TYR A 412 14.63 7.29 16.80
N ARG A 413 13.74 6.52 16.20
CA ARG A 413 12.69 5.77 16.90
C ARG A 413 12.17 4.61 16.04
N GLU A 414 11.86 3.49 16.71
CA GLU A 414 11.12 2.40 16.09
C GLU A 414 9.64 2.75 15.95
N MET A 415 9.02 2.29 14.86
CA MET A 415 7.60 2.43 14.59
C MET A 415 7.04 1.15 13.98
N ASN A 416 5.77 0.85 14.27
CA ASN A 416 5.04 -0.23 13.63
C ASN A 416 4.20 0.36 12.50
N LEU A 417 4.42 -0.11 11.28
CA LEU A 417 3.72 0.37 10.10
C LEU A 417 2.91 -0.77 9.49
N LYS A 418 1.78 -0.41 8.86
CA LYS A 418 0.90 -1.35 8.18
C LYS A 418 0.93 -1.09 6.68
N ALA A 419 1.04 -2.16 5.88
CA ALA A 419 1.01 -2.07 4.42
C ALA A 419 -0.21 -1.29 3.92
N GLY A 420 0.04 -0.39 2.97
CA GLY A 420 -1.00 0.44 2.37
C GLY A 420 -1.36 1.71 3.14
N ASP A 421 -0.98 1.85 4.42
CA ASP A 421 -1.18 3.09 5.16
C ASP A 421 -0.34 4.23 4.55
N GLU A 422 -0.91 5.42 4.54
CA GLU A 422 -0.20 6.64 4.13
C GLU A 422 0.42 7.32 5.34
N ILE A 423 1.73 7.53 5.29
CA ILE A 423 2.46 8.30 6.31
C ILE A 423 2.81 9.68 5.79
N GLU A 424 2.72 10.66 6.71
CA GLU A 424 3.07 12.05 6.46
C GLU A 424 3.47 12.71 7.79
N PHE A 425 4.60 13.39 7.85
CA PHE A 425 5.04 14.07 9.06
C PHE A 425 6.04 15.19 8.79
N THR A 426 6.40 15.87 9.87
CA THR A 426 7.51 16.81 9.98
C THR A 426 8.26 16.57 11.31
N ILE A 427 9.47 17.09 11.44
CA ILE A 427 10.27 16.97 12.66
C ILE A 427 10.25 18.32 13.38
N SER A 428 9.83 18.32 14.63
CA SER A 428 9.67 19.54 15.44
C SER A 428 10.08 19.32 16.88
N GLN A 429 10.11 20.40 17.64
CA GLN A 429 10.18 20.34 19.08
C GLN A 429 8.80 20.16 19.69
N THR A 430 8.71 19.50 20.85
CA THR A 430 7.48 19.49 21.63
C THR A 430 7.25 20.87 22.24
N HIS A 431 6.02 21.34 22.18
CA HIS A 431 5.57 22.54 22.83
C HIS A 431 4.07 22.46 23.10
N TRP A 432 3.56 23.37 23.92
CA TRP A 432 2.16 23.40 24.31
C TRP A 432 1.35 24.54 23.65
N TRP A 433 2.07 25.44 22.92
CA TRP A 433 1.44 26.55 22.17
C TRP A 433 2.14 26.75 20.83
N GLY A 434 1.38 27.12 19.81
CA GLY A 434 1.88 27.47 18.48
C GLY A 434 2.70 26.35 17.81
N TRP A 435 3.09 26.60 16.58
CA TRP A 435 3.91 25.70 15.79
C TRP A 435 5.27 26.33 15.51
N TRP A 436 6.30 25.48 15.33
CA TRP A 436 7.59 25.85 14.78
C TRP A 436 8.49 26.67 15.70
N PRO A 437 8.67 26.30 16.97
CA PRO A 437 9.81 26.82 17.74
C PRO A 437 11.10 26.32 17.12
N GLU A 438 12.04 27.23 16.85
CA GLU A 438 13.34 26.88 16.27
C GLU A 438 14.28 26.24 17.31
N PRO A 439 15.09 25.22 16.89
CA PRO A 439 15.14 24.62 15.56
C PRO A 439 14.00 23.62 15.31
N TYR A 440 13.57 23.52 14.05
CA TYR A 440 12.71 22.48 13.54
C TYR A 440 13.18 22.08 12.13
N TRP A 441 12.77 20.89 11.67
CA TRP A 441 13.24 20.36 10.38
C TRP A 441 12.05 19.89 9.56
N ARG A 442 12.06 20.30 8.31
CA ARG A 442 11.03 19.95 7.35
C ARG A 442 11.65 19.48 6.04
N PHE A 443 10.83 19.25 5.08
CA PHE A 443 11.18 18.72 3.76
C PHE A 443 11.14 19.86 2.73
N ASP A 444 11.99 19.80 1.70
CA ASP A 444 12.06 20.87 0.70
C ASP A 444 10.95 20.81 -0.37
N GLY A 445 10.09 19.79 -0.31
CA GLY A 445 9.05 19.54 -1.31
C GLY A 445 9.57 18.83 -2.57
N SER A 446 10.85 18.44 -2.58
CA SER A 446 11.42 17.59 -3.64
C SER A 446 10.81 16.18 -3.61
N ASP A 447 11.13 15.37 -4.62
CA ASP A 447 10.65 13.99 -4.68
C ASP A 447 11.37 13.05 -3.70
N GLU A 448 12.41 13.53 -3.01
CA GLU A 448 13.32 12.71 -2.22
C GLU A 448 12.89 12.47 -0.77
N ASN A 449 11.90 13.17 -0.26
CA ASN A 449 11.41 13.02 1.10
C ASN A 449 12.50 13.01 2.20
N GLU A 450 13.57 13.77 2.01
CA GLU A 450 14.60 13.96 3.03
C GLU A 450 14.29 15.20 3.85
N ALA A 451 14.49 15.14 5.18
CA ALA A 451 14.29 16.26 6.09
C ALA A 451 15.48 17.23 5.99
N ASN A 452 15.58 17.94 4.87
CA ASN A 452 16.75 18.72 4.46
C ASN A 452 16.61 20.24 4.63
N LYS A 453 15.53 20.72 5.26
CA LYS A 453 15.32 22.15 5.56
C LYS A 453 15.31 22.42 7.06
N LEU A 454 16.26 23.21 7.51
CA LEU A 454 16.29 23.74 8.88
C LEU A 454 15.46 25.04 8.92
N ASN A 455 14.53 25.14 9.88
CA ASN A 455 13.67 26.31 10.12
C ASN A 455 12.89 26.77 8.90
N GLY A 456 12.42 25.83 8.09
CA GLY A 456 11.67 26.11 6.88
C GLY A 456 11.24 24.84 6.16
N GLY A 457 10.66 24.99 4.97
CA GLY A 457 10.20 23.86 4.15
C GLY A 457 8.74 23.49 4.36
N ASP A 458 8.38 22.30 3.92
CA ASP A 458 7.02 21.74 3.95
C ASP A 458 6.99 20.39 4.68
N ASN A 459 5.82 19.77 4.79
CA ASN A 459 5.71 18.40 5.27
C ASN A 459 6.33 17.44 4.25
N MET A 460 6.70 16.26 4.71
CA MET A 460 7.05 15.15 3.83
C MET A 460 5.88 14.86 2.89
N LYS A 461 6.15 14.51 1.63
CA LYS A 461 5.12 13.99 0.73
C LYS A 461 4.57 12.68 1.30
N LYS A 462 3.27 12.46 1.10
CA LYS A 462 2.64 11.21 1.53
C LYS A 462 3.29 10.01 0.84
N VAL A 463 3.64 9.02 1.63
CA VAL A 463 4.25 7.77 1.18
C VAL A 463 3.39 6.61 1.65
N LYS A 464 3.11 5.67 0.76
CA LYS A 464 2.48 4.40 1.14
C LYS A 464 3.51 3.46 1.73
N VAL A 465 3.14 2.84 2.84
CA VAL A 465 3.95 1.81 3.48
C VAL A 465 3.95 0.54 2.60
N PRO A 466 5.13 0.03 2.19
CA PRO A 466 5.19 -1.11 1.26
C PRO A 466 4.82 -2.44 1.91
N ALA A 467 5.14 -2.64 3.19
CA ALA A 467 4.90 -3.88 3.91
C ALA A 467 4.58 -3.64 5.38
N THR A 468 3.75 -4.49 5.98
CA THR A 468 3.48 -4.45 7.42
C THR A 468 4.70 -4.94 8.19
N GLY A 469 5.14 -4.18 9.20
CA GLY A 469 6.29 -4.58 10.02
C GLY A 469 6.79 -3.50 10.97
N LYS A 470 7.93 -3.82 11.58
CA LYS A 470 8.70 -2.84 12.36
C LYS A 470 9.66 -2.10 11.46
N TYR A 471 9.71 -0.79 11.64
CA TYR A 471 10.60 0.11 10.93
C TYR A 471 11.39 0.95 11.90
N LEU A 472 12.59 1.38 11.49
CA LEU A 472 13.42 2.34 12.19
C LEU A 472 13.40 3.67 11.43
N PHE A 473 12.84 4.69 12.06
CA PHE A 473 13.06 6.06 11.62
C PHE A 473 14.42 6.55 12.14
N GLU A 474 15.21 7.12 11.25
CA GLU A 474 16.49 7.76 11.55
C GLU A 474 16.52 9.17 10.96
N PHE A 475 17.07 10.10 11.71
CA PHE A 475 17.32 11.47 11.27
C PHE A 475 18.67 11.95 11.78
N ASP A 476 19.58 12.27 10.87
CA ASP A 476 20.84 12.94 11.17
C ASP A 476 20.69 14.43 10.88
N TYR A 477 20.55 15.22 11.94
CA TYR A 477 20.32 16.67 11.79
C TYR A 477 21.57 17.46 11.41
N ALA A 478 22.76 16.88 11.46
CA ALA A 478 23.98 17.52 10.96
C ALA A 478 24.13 17.36 9.46
N LEU A 479 23.67 16.24 8.91
CA LEU A 479 23.68 15.97 7.48
C LEU A 479 22.37 16.40 6.80
N LEU A 480 21.32 16.67 7.57
CA LEU A 480 19.94 16.88 7.09
C LEU A 480 19.48 15.70 6.24
N ARG A 481 19.62 14.50 6.79
CA ARG A 481 19.26 13.23 6.14
C ARG A 481 18.34 12.42 7.03
N SER A 482 17.29 11.90 6.46
CA SER A 482 16.34 11.02 7.15
C SER A 482 16.04 9.78 6.33
N ARG A 483 15.65 8.68 7.00
CA ARG A 483 15.22 7.46 6.36
C ARG A 483 14.30 6.64 7.26
N ILE A 484 13.49 5.77 6.66
CA ILE A 484 12.64 4.81 7.34
C ILE A 484 12.91 3.44 6.72
N ILE A 485 13.59 2.58 7.46
CA ILE A 485 14.06 1.28 6.98
C ILE A 485 13.43 0.14 7.78
N PRO A 486 13.12 -1.02 7.15
CA PRO A 486 12.57 -2.16 7.87
C PRO A 486 13.61 -2.73 8.85
N ILE A 487 13.13 -3.12 10.04
CA ILE A 487 13.94 -3.88 11.02
C ILE A 487 13.73 -5.36 10.70
N LYS A 488 14.83 -6.05 10.35
CA LYS A 488 14.85 -7.49 10.08
C LYS A 488 14.86 -8.32 11.35
#